data_6cc45db8c91d6e36a1ed1882075db93d
#
_entry.id   6cc45db8c91d6e36a1ed1882075db93d
#
_cell.length_a   1.000
_cell.length_b   1.000
_cell.length_c   1.000
_cell.angle_alpha   90.00
_cell.angle_beta   90.00
_cell.angle_gamma   90.00
#
_symmetry.space_group_name_H-M   'P 1'
#
loop_
_entity.id
_entity.type
_entity.pdbx_description
1 polymer ?
#
loop_
_entity_poly.entity_id
_entity_poly.type
_entity_poly.pdbx_seq_one_letter_code
_entity_poly.pdbx_strand_id
1 'polypeptide(L)'
;MERKSRNIRHWTVFAAGALLALQLLVFLVFRGESYIQVHDNLDLFPAHFEMMKRAGAFFAGNATLPMLHGISRDLFGSEWSLYNIWYAFLPGIAAYFTGYFLKILIGTASFVLLAREVYGERFAAHRGIFLLSGLAFGMIPVFPAYGIAFTSVPLIVWLLVRLYRAKTWKEALPYYAGVFCYPLLSYFSYHGFFILCYMVLAVIILWLRDRRFPKRFFFATGILSVGFMLFEWRLFRAMLFGNTVTIRTTMEHGEVSFGEAMRLAVEEFFVPSVYNTESFHSADTHTLIALPVVLAGLVVCNALHLRRGEKKKILTDPLNGLVLWILLNCLNYGLYQFAPYRTLFETLVPKLTGFEFSRTNFFNSFLWYAALAVVLCRLAASAKGKLRMAPGLAALAAALVVMFFPQVYNDFYHTCYNQAYRILKRQETSTLNYREFYSAAFFDRIKEDMGYAGEWSAAYGMHPAVLQYNGIATVDGYLGMYSVEYREQWGRVIAPAMASSPWLKAYFEGWGARAYLYSGSDENTYAPLRVMALQDERLSADAAALKELDCRYIFSRVRFSNETEEGLSLKEGYEDEQGPYVIYVYEITG
;
A
#
# COMPACT_ATOMS: atom_id res chain seq x y z
N MET A 1 -19.37 29.83 30.17
CA MET A 1 -18.25 29.37 29.32
C MET A 1 -18.30 27.86 29.02
N GLU A 2 -18.63 27.03 29.97
CA GLU A 2 -18.73 25.57 29.83
C GLU A 2 -19.77 25.08 28.81
N ARG A 3 -20.96 25.71 28.75
CA ARG A 3 -22.02 25.32 27.79
C ARG A 3 -21.63 25.52 26.32
N LYS A 4 -20.86 26.59 25.99
CA LYS A 4 -20.33 26.81 24.62
C LYS A 4 -19.19 25.87 24.26
N SER A 5 -18.35 25.50 25.21
CA SER A 5 -17.31 24.50 25.05
C SER A 5 -17.89 23.08 24.81
N ARG A 6 -19.02 22.78 25.44
CA ARG A 6 -19.76 21.52 25.27
C ARG A 6 -20.33 21.39 23.88
N ASN A 7 -20.89 22.46 23.29
CA ASN A 7 -21.43 22.44 21.93
C ASN A 7 -20.37 22.23 20.83
N ILE A 8 -19.17 22.80 21.00
CA ILE A 8 -18.04 22.57 20.07
C ILE A 8 -17.55 21.12 20.13
N ARG A 9 -17.68 20.46 21.27
CA ARG A 9 -17.30 19.04 21.43
C ARG A 9 -18.22 18.08 20.69
N HIS A 10 -19.51 18.38 20.58
CA HIS A 10 -20.48 17.44 20.00
C HIS A 10 -20.47 17.45 18.49
N TRP A 11 -20.31 18.61 17.83
CA TRP A 11 -20.36 18.67 16.38
C TRP A 11 -19.16 17.95 15.70
N THR A 12 -17.94 18.00 16.28
CA THR A 12 -16.78 17.31 15.71
C THR A 12 -16.90 15.78 15.78
N VAL A 13 -17.48 15.28 16.90
CA VAL A 13 -17.76 13.84 17.02
C VAL A 13 -18.86 13.43 16.06
N PHE A 14 -19.91 14.26 15.94
CA PHE A 14 -20.98 14.02 14.97
C PHE A 14 -20.45 14.04 13.53
N ALA A 15 -19.63 15.03 13.16
CA ALA A 15 -19.01 15.12 11.85
C ALA A 15 -18.13 13.90 11.53
N ALA A 16 -17.29 13.48 12.47
CA ALA A 16 -16.46 12.29 12.29
C ALA A 16 -17.30 11.02 12.13
N GLY A 17 -18.35 10.87 12.95
CA GLY A 17 -19.29 9.74 12.82
C GLY A 17 -20.05 9.76 11.49
N ALA A 18 -20.48 10.93 11.04
CA ALA A 18 -21.17 11.09 9.76
C ALA A 18 -20.28 10.73 8.55
N LEU A 19 -19.01 11.15 8.56
CA LEU A 19 -18.06 10.79 7.49
C LEU A 19 -17.80 9.28 7.46
N LEU A 20 -17.62 8.63 8.60
CA LEU A 20 -17.46 7.18 8.67
C LEU A 20 -18.73 6.43 8.23
N ALA A 21 -19.89 6.90 8.70
CA ALA A 21 -21.19 6.31 8.31
C ALA A 21 -21.46 6.45 6.81
N LEU A 22 -21.08 7.59 6.21
CA LEU A 22 -21.22 7.80 4.77
C LEU A 22 -20.36 6.82 3.98
N GLN A 23 -19.08 6.61 4.36
CA GLN A 23 -18.22 5.62 3.71
C GLN A 23 -18.79 4.20 3.85
N LEU A 24 -19.19 3.84 5.06
CA LEU A 24 -19.78 2.53 5.32
C LEU A 24 -21.05 2.32 4.48
N LEU A 25 -21.94 3.31 4.41
CA LEU A 25 -23.16 3.25 3.64
C LEU A 25 -22.89 3.03 2.15
N VAL A 26 -21.95 3.78 1.56
CA VAL A 26 -21.58 3.66 0.14
C VAL A 26 -21.13 2.23 -0.17
N PHE A 27 -20.19 1.69 0.61
CA PHE A 27 -19.67 0.33 0.36
C PHE A 27 -20.69 -0.78 0.68
N LEU A 28 -21.59 -0.58 1.65
CA LEU A 28 -22.68 -1.53 1.91
C LEU A 28 -23.74 -1.53 0.80
N VAL A 29 -23.99 -0.38 0.18
CA VAL A 29 -24.94 -0.26 -0.95
C VAL A 29 -24.37 -0.89 -2.20
N PHE A 30 -23.13 -0.53 -2.57
CA PHE A 30 -22.57 -0.95 -3.85
C PHE A 30 -21.84 -2.30 -3.77
N ARG A 31 -21.33 -2.71 -2.62
CA ARG A 31 -20.69 -4.04 -2.42
C ARG A 31 -19.69 -4.37 -3.55
N GLY A 32 -19.92 -5.46 -4.27
CA GLY A 32 -19.10 -5.87 -5.42
C GLY A 32 -19.11 -4.90 -6.60
N GLU A 33 -20.06 -3.97 -6.67
CA GLU A 33 -20.08 -2.90 -7.67
C GLU A 33 -19.25 -1.68 -7.26
N SER A 34 -18.51 -1.75 -6.17
CA SER A 34 -17.56 -0.71 -5.76
C SER A 34 -16.36 -0.68 -6.70
N TYR A 35 -15.90 0.53 -7.02
CA TYR A 35 -14.73 0.75 -7.87
C TYR A 35 -13.48 0.82 -7.00
N ILE A 36 -12.71 -0.24 -7.06
CA ILE A 36 -11.47 -0.42 -6.30
C ILE A 36 -10.31 -0.42 -7.28
N GLN A 37 -9.24 0.30 -6.94
CA GLN A 37 -8.06 0.34 -7.78
C GLN A 37 -7.42 -1.04 -7.94
N VAL A 38 -7.01 -1.33 -9.16
CA VAL A 38 -6.47 -2.64 -9.53
C VAL A 38 -4.99 -2.73 -9.21
N HIS A 39 -4.20 -1.74 -9.63
CA HIS A 39 -2.74 -1.77 -9.55
C HIS A 39 -2.22 -1.94 -8.12
N ASP A 40 -1.31 -2.89 -7.91
CA ASP A 40 -0.72 -3.30 -6.62
C ASP A 40 -1.76 -3.67 -5.53
N ASN A 41 -3.01 -3.81 -5.92
CA ASN A 41 -4.13 -4.05 -5.03
C ASN A 41 -4.94 -5.28 -5.51
N LEU A 42 -5.92 -5.11 -6.41
CA LEU A 42 -6.71 -6.24 -6.89
C LEU A 42 -5.89 -7.22 -7.74
N ASP A 43 -4.90 -6.74 -8.48
CA ASP A 43 -3.99 -7.58 -9.27
C ASP A 43 -2.96 -8.36 -8.43
N LEU A 44 -2.97 -8.17 -7.10
CA LEU A 44 -2.00 -8.76 -6.19
C LEU A 44 -2.69 -9.43 -4.98
N PHE A 45 -3.05 -8.66 -3.93
CA PHE A 45 -3.43 -9.20 -2.63
C PHE A 45 -4.73 -10.01 -2.61
N PRO A 46 -5.90 -9.49 -3.02
CA PRO A 46 -7.13 -10.24 -3.02
C PRO A 46 -7.08 -11.48 -3.92
N ALA A 47 -6.42 -11.38 -5.07
CA ALA A 47 -6.26 -12.51 -5.99
C ALA A 47 -5.40 -13.61 -5.37
N HIS A 48 -4.26 -13.26 -4.78
CA HIS A 48 -3.37 -14.23 -4.15
C HIS A 48 -4.04 -14.91 -2.95
N PHE A 49 -4.77 -14.18 -2.11
CA PHE A 49 -5.43 -14.77 -0.95
C PHE A 49 -6.58 -15.70 -1.36
N GLU A 50 -7.37 -15.34 -2.36
CA GLU A 50 -8.42 -16.18 -2.85
C GLU A 50 -7.86 -17.43 -3.55
N MET A 51 -6.78 -17.30 -4.33
CA MET A 51 -6.03 -18.43 -4.89
C MET A 51 -5.53 -19.37 -3.78
N MET A 52 -4.90 -18.85 -2.73
CA MET A 52 -4.41 -19.65 -1.61
C MET A 52 -5.54 -20.36 -0.87
N LYS A 53 -6.67 -19.70 -0.71
CA LYS A 53 -7.87 -20.26 -0.07
C LYS A 53 -8.45 -21.42 -0.90
N ARG A 54 -8.62 -21.22 -2.22
CA ARG A 54 -9.10 -22.24 -3.15
C ARG A 54 -8.16 -23.45 -3.23
N ALA A 55 -6.85 -23.21 -3.20
CA ALA A 55 -5.84 -24.26 -3.18
C ALA A 55 -5.69 -24.96 -1.82
N GLY A 56 -6.45 -24.57 -0.78
CA GLY A 56 -6.30 -25.12 0.58
C GLY A 56 -4.96 -24.79 1.24
N ALA A 57 -4.24 -23.80 0.71
CA ALA A 57 -2.86 -23.50 1.07
C ALA A 57 -2.71 -22.28 1.98
N PHE A 58 -3.81 -21.65 2.41
CA PHE A 58 -3.74 -20.39 3.16
C PHE A 58 -2.87 -20.50 4.43
N PHE A 59 -3.04 -21.56 5.21
CA PHE A 59 -2.28 -21.87 6.43
C PHE A 59 -1.22 -22.97 6.23
N ALA A 60 -1.05 -23.49 5.04
CA ALA A 60 -0.16 -24.60 4.80
C ALA A 60 1.32 -24.21 4.97
N GLY A 61 2.11 -25.10 5.60
CA GLY A 61 3.54 -24.85 5.88
C GLY A 61 4.43 -25.03 4.66
N ASN A 62 4.14 -26.00 3.81
CA ASN A 62 4.95 -26.36 2.63
C ASN A 62 4.01 -26.61 1.47
N ALA A 63 3.45 -25.56 0.88
CA ALA A 63 2.56 -25.68 -0.26
C ALA A 63 3.17 -25.02 -1.49
N THR A 64 2.90 -25.62 -2.63
CA THR A 64 3.09 -25.01 -3.95
C THR A 64 1.76 -24.40 -4.39
N LEU A 65 1.77 -23.19 -4.86
CA LEU A 65 0.62 -22.46 -5.33
C LEU A 65 0.50 -22.53 -6.85
N PRO A 66 -0.72 -22.54 -7.40
CA PRO A 66 -0.96 -22.67 -8.84
C PRO A 66 -0.74 -21.35 -9.59
N MET A 67 0.47 -20.80 -9.50
CA MET A 67 0.92 -19.55 -10.13
C MET A 67 2.39 -19.68 -10.48
N LEU A 68 2.84 -19.03 -11.57
CA LEU A 68 4.23 -19.05 -12.03
C LEU A 68 4.79 -20.48 -12.10
N HIS A 69 4.01 -21.39 -12.70
CA HIS A 69 4.32 -22.81 -12.86
C HIS A 69 4.65 -23.53 -11.53
N GLY A 70 4.05 -23.10 -10.43
CA GLY A 70 4.24 -23.75 -9.13
C GLY A 70 5.20 -23.02 -8.19
N ILE A 71 4.70 -21.99 -7.52
CA ILE A 71 5.52 -21.16 -6.63
C ILE A 71 5.30 -21.51 -5.14
N SER A 72 6.37 -21.38 -4.35
CA SER A 72 6.28 -21.62 -2.91
C SER A 72 5.36 -20.63 -2.19
N ARG A 73 4.49 -21.15 -1.31
CA ARG A 73 3.64 -20.35 -0.42
C ARG A 73 4.43 -19.37 0.48
N ASP A 74 5.70 -19.67 0.78
CA ASP A 74 6.52 -18.83 1.65
C ASP A 74 6.98 -17.51 1.01
N LEU A 75 6.84 -17.38 -0.31
CA LEU A 75 7.13 -16.13 -1.01
C LEU A 75 5.97 -15.11 -0.95
N PHE A 76 4.88 -15.47 -0.29
CA PHE A 76 3.73 -14.59 -0.07
C PHE A 76 3.64 -14.15 1.39
N GLY A 77 2.92 -13.07 1.65
CA GLY A 77 2.73 -12.55 3.00
C GLY A 77 2.21 -13.59 3.98
N SER A 78 2.61 -13.44 5.24
CA SER A 78 2.19 -14.32 6.33
C SER A 78 0.67 -14.24 6.53
N GLU A 79 0.06 -15.38 6.86
CA GLU A 79 -1.32 -15.48 7.32
C GLU A 79 -1.57 -14.74 8.64
N TRP A 80 -0.54 -14.58 9.46
CA TRP A 80 -0.59 -13.91 10.76
C TRP A 80 -0.54 -12.38 10.59
N SER A 81 -1.52 -11.86 9.87
CA SER A 81 -1.76 -10.43 9.69
C SER A 81 -3.23 -10.13 9.87
N LEU A 82 -3.54 -9.04 10.57
CA LEU A 82 -4.91 -8.59 10.78
C LEU A 82 -5.64 -8.27 9.46
N TYR A 83 -4.90 -7.98 8.39
CA TYR A 83 -5.51 -7.82 7.06
C TYR A 83 -5.73 -9.16 6.37
N ASN A 84 -4.70 -10.02 6.32
CA ASN A 84 -4.74 -11.26 5.54
C ASN A 84 -5.73 -12.27 6.10
N ILE A 85 -5.81 -12.38 7.42
CA ILE A 85 -6.61 -13.41 8.12
C ILE A 85 -8.10 -13.39 7.71
N TRP A 86 -8.65 -12.24 7.38
CA TRP A 86 -10.06 -12.13 7.00
C TRP A 86 -10.39 -12.84 5.70
N TYR A 87 -9.42 -12.94 4.78
CA TYR A 87 -9.62 -13.67 3.52
C TYR A 87 -9.80 -15.18 3.71
N ALA A 88 -9.28 -15.72 4.81
CA ALA A 88 -9.53 -17.14 5.13
C ALA A 88 -11.00 -17.43 5.44
N PHE A 89 -11.72 -16.45 6.00
CA PHE A 89 -13.06 -16.65 6.57
C PHE A 89 -14.18 -15.91 5.83
N LEU A 90 -13.86 -14.83 5.13
CA LEU A 90 -14.83 -13.96 4.46
C LEU A 90 -14.72 -14.08 2.94
N PRO A 91 -15.79 -13.74 2.19
CA PRO A 91 -15.68 -13.46 0.77
C PRO A 91 -14.71 -12.33 0.50
N GLY A 92 -13.96 -12.36 -0.61
CA GLY A 92 -12.88 -11.44 -0.91
C GLY A 92 -13.24 -9.96 -0.74
N ILE A 93 -14.39 -9.53 -1.26
CA ILE A 93 -14.86 -8.13 -1.12
C ILE A 93 -15.16 -7.75 0.35
N ALA A 94 -15.72 -8.66 1.14
CA ALA A 94 -16.01 -8.40 2.55
C ALA A 94 -14.73 -8.35 3.37
N ALA A 95 -13.74 -9.20 3.07
CA ALA A 95 -12.40 -9.15 3.65
C ALA A 95 -11.70 -7.82 3.32
N TYR A 96 -11.78 -7.38 2.07
CA TYR A 96 -11.25 -6.09 1.63
C TYR A 96 -11.83 -4.92 2.42
N PHE A 97 -13.15 -4.82 2.51
CA PHE A 97 -13.81 -3.74 3.28
C PHE A 97 -13.52 -3.82 4.76
N THR A 98 -13.41 -5.02 5.32
CA THR A 98 -12.97 -5.18 6.72
C THR A 98 -11.60 -4.55 6.93
N GLY A 99 -10.63 -4.83 6.06
CA GLY A 99 -9.31 -4.20 6.09
C GLY A 99 -9.37 -2.67 5.90
N TYR A 100 -10.20 -2.20 4.98
CA TYR A 100 -10.40 -0.77 4.70
C TYR A 100 -10.86 -0.01 5.95
N PHE A 101 -11.89 -0.51 6.65
CA PHE A 101 -12.38 0.14 7.87
C PHE A 101 -11.44 -0.05 9.06
N LEU A 102 -10.77 -1.19 9.18
CA LEU A 102 -9.72 -1.38 10.19
C LEU A 102 -8.59 -0.37 10.03
N LYS A 103 -8.15 -0.09 8.80
CA LYS A 103 -7.17 0.97 8.51
C LYS A 103 -7.60 2.32 9.10
N ILE A 104 -8.84 2.74 8.82
CA ILE A 104 -9.37 4.03 9.29
C ILE A 104 -9.49 4.05 10.82
N LEU A 105 -10.03 2.99 11.41
CA LEU A 105 -10.23 2.88 12.86
C LEU A 105 -8.90 2.86 13.62
N ILE A 106 -7.94 2.05 13.16
CA ILE A 106 -6.61 1.96 13.77
C ILE A 106 -5.92 3.32 13.68
N GLY A 107 -5.91 3.97 12.50
CA GLY A 107 -5.30 5.27 12.31
C GLY A 107 -5.91 6.33 13.21
N THR A 108 -7.23 6.44 13.22
CA THR A 108 -7.95 7.43 14.04
C THR A 108 -7.72 7.19 15.54
N ALA A 109 -7.89 5.94 15.98
CA ALA A 109 -7.78 5.60 17.40
C ALA A 109 -6.35 5.78 17.92
N SER A 110 -5.34 5.29 17.19
CA SER A 110 -3.94 5.40 17.58
C SER A 110 -3.47 6.86 17.61
N PHE A 111 -3.90 7.68 16.65
CA PHE A 111 -3.62 9.12 16.63
C PHE A 111 -4.20 9.83 17.87
N VAL A 112 -5.46 9.53 18.19
CA VAL A 112 -6.13 10.10 19.38
C VAL A 112 -5.48 9.63 20.68
N LEU A 113 -5.10 8.34 20.79
CA LEU A 113 -4.39 7.79 21.95
C LEU A 113 -3.04 8.49 22.16
N LEU A 114 -2.26 8.63 21.08
CA LEU A 114 -0.97 9.33 21.14
C LEU A 114 -1.16 10.80 21.53
N ALA A 115 -2.12 11.50 20.90
CA ALA A 115 -2.42 12.89 21.23
C ALA A 115 -2.82 13.05 22.70
N ARG A 116 -3.65 12.15 23.22
CA ARG A 116 -4.05 12.14 24.64
C ARG A 116 -2.83 11.98 25.57
N GLU A 117 -1.91 11.10 25.21
CA GLU A 117 -0.69 10.84 25.98
C GLU A 117 0.26 12.05 25.97
N VAL A 118 0.42 12.71 24.84
CA VAL A 118 1.34 13.86 24.67
C VAL A 118 0.77 15.14 25.30
N TYR A 119 -0.52 15.41 25.10
CA TYR A 119 -1.15 16.65 25.56
C TYR A 119 -1.67 16.59 27.01
N GLY A 120 -1.84 15.39 27.58
CA GLY A 120 -2.32 15.21 28.94
C GLY A 120 -3.65 15.93 29.20
N GLU A 121 -3.71 16.77 30.23
CA GLU A 121 -4.92 17.52 30.62
C GLU A 121 -5.42 18.47 29.51
N ARG A 122 -4.51 19.00 28.68
CA ARG A 122 -4.84 19.90 27.56
C ARG A 122 -5.58 19.20 26.43
N PHE A 123 -5.50 17.87 26.34
CA PHE A 123 -6.17 17.08 25.32
C PHE A 123 -7.68 17.35 25.29
N ALA A 124 -8.31 17.46 26.44
CA ALA A 124 -9.75 17.66 26.54
C ALA A 124 -10.25 18.93 25.84
N ALA A 125 -9.43 19.99 25.81
CA ALA A 125 -9.76 21.25 25.13
C ALA A 125 -9.68 21.14 23.59
N HIS A 126 -8.85 20.22 23.06
CA HIS A 126 -8.56 20.08 21.63
C HIS A 126 -9.03 18.73 21.04
N ARG A 127 -9.82 17.95 21.79
CA ARG A 127 -10.26 16.60 21.41
C ARG A 127 -10.83 16.52 19.99
N GLY A 128 -11.64 17.53 19.60
CA GLY A 128 -12.26 17.56 18.25
C GLY A 128 -11.23 17.71 17.12
N ILE A 129 -10.18 18.51 17.34
CA ILE A 129 -9.09 18.68 16.37
C ILE A 129 -8.35 17.35 16.21
N PHE A 130 -7.99 16.68 17.30
CA PHE A 130 -7.29 15.40 17.26
C PHE A 130 -8.14 14.29 16.62
N LEU A 131 -9.45 14.26 16.87
CA LEU A 131 -10.36 13.30 16.28
C LEU A 131 -10.44 13.49 14.77
N LEU A 132 -10.66 14.71 14.27
CA LEU A 132 -10.79 14.99 12.84
C LEU A 132 -9.45 14.87 12.10
N SER A 133 -8.34 15.32 12.71
CA SER A 133 -7.00 15.12 12.11
C SER A 133 -6.62 13.65 12.08
N GLY A 134 -6.95 12.90 13.14
CA GLY A 134 -6.74 11.45 13.18
C GLY A 134 -7.62 10.70 12.17
N LEU A 135 -8.87 11.16 11.96
CA LEU A 135 -9.75 10.61 10.94
C LEU A 135 -9.21 10.90 9.54
N ALA A 136 -8.76 12.13 9.26
CA ALA A 136 -8.12 12.48 7.99
C ALA A 136 -6.92 11.57 7.73
N PHE A 137 -6.06 11.38 8.73
CA PHE A 137 -4.92 10.48 8.65
C PHE A 137 -5.35 9.02 8.43
N GLY A 138 -6.36 8.52 9.13
CA GLY A 138 -6.88 7.15 8.95
C GLY A 138 -7.48 6.89 7.57
N MET A 139 -8.05 7.94 6.94
CA MET A 139 -8.68 7.87 5.62
C MET A 139 -7.71 8.05 4.45
N ILE A 140 -6.40 8.29 4.71
CA ILE A 140 -5.44 8.48 3.60
C ILE A 140 -5.63 7.43 2.51
N PRO A 141 -5.57 7.82 1.22
CA PRO A 141 -5.85 6.93 0.09
C PRO A 141 -4.70 5.97 -0.16
N VAL A 142 -4.66 4.92 0.64
CA VAL A 142 -3.76 3.76 0.51
C VAL A 142 -4.61 2.51 0.69
N PHE A 143 -4.42 1.53 -0.16
CA PHE A 143 -5.18 0.27 -0.06
C PHE A 143 -4.85 -0.50 1.24
N PRO A 144 -5.78 -1.32 1.77
CA PRO A 144 -5.70 -1.86 3.13
C PRO A 144 -4.44 -2.66 3.44
N ALA A 145 -3.90 -3.41 2.48
CA ALA A 145 -2.75 -4.28 2.68
C ALA A 145 -1.55 -3.52 3.27
N TYR A 146 -1.22 -2.36 2.74
CA TYR A 146 -0.18 -1.48 3.28
C TYR A 146 -0.73 -0.40 4.20
N GLY A 147 -1.96 0.04 3.96
CA GLY A 147 -2.56 1.16 4.65
C GLY A 147 -2.64 0.99 6.16
N ILE A 148 -2.92 -0.22 6.66
CA ILE A 148 -2.93 -0.50 8.11
C ILE A 148 -1.53 -0.31 8.70
N ALA A 149 -0.50 -0.73 7.99
CA ALA A 149 0.87 -0.53 8.41
C ALA A 149 1.20 0.96 8.60
N PHE A 150 0.86 1.81 7.63
CA PHE A 150 1.09 3.26 7.72
C PHE A 150 0.26 3.93 8.81
N THR A 151 -1.04 3.63 8.86
CA THR A 151 -1.95 4.26 9.81
C THR A 151 -1.74 3.80 11.25
N SER A 152 -1.06 2.68 11.47
CA SER A 152 -0.71 2.18 12.81
C SER A 152 0.55 2.83 13.41
N VAL A 153 1.30 3.64 12.67
CA VAL A 153 2.53 4.29 13.18
C VAL A 153 2.30 5.06 14.51
N PRO A 154 1.22 5.84 14.70
CA PRO A 154 0.98 6.47 16.00
C PRO A 154 0.83 5.48 17.14
N LEU A 155 0.40 4.23 16.88
CA LEU A 155 0.25 3.20 17.91
C LEU A 155 1.60 2.76 18.47
N ILE A 156 2.58 2.46 17.59
CA ILE A 156 3.92 2.08 18.09
C ILE A 156 4.58 3.24 18.85
N VAL A 157 4.41 4.48 18.36
CA VAL A 157 4.91 5.66 19.07
C VAL A 157 4.25 5.80 20.44
N TRP A 158 2.93 5.61 20.55
CA TRP A 158 2.20 5.63 21.81
C TRP A 158 2.69 4.55 22.77
N LEU A 159 2.86 3.31 22.31
CA LEU A 159 3.39 2.19 23.11
C LEU A 159 4.77 2.52 23.67
N LEU A 160 5.66 3.09 22.85
CA LEU A 160 7.00 3.48 23.28
C LEU A 160 7.00 4.63 24.29
N VAL A 161 6.14 5.64 24.11
CA VAL A 161 5.98 6.74 25.07
C VAL A 161 5.47 6.21 26.42
N ARG A 162 4.53 5.27 26.41
CA ARG A 162 4.03 4.61 27.62
C ARG A 162 5.10 3.78 28.31
N LEU A 163 5.91 3.03 27.56
CA LEU A 163 7.06 2.30 28.09
C LEU A 163 8.11 3.23 28.72
N TYR A 164 8.38 4.37 28.09
CA TYR A 164 9.30 5.36 28.65
C TYR A 164 8.81 5.93 29.98
N ARG A 165 7.50 6.20 30.11
CA ARG A 165 6.88 6.78 31.30
C ARG A 165 6.59 5.77 32.39
N ALA A 166 6.56 4.48 32.12
CA ALA A 166 6.26 3.44 33.09
C ALA A 166 7.30 3.45 34.24
N LYS A 167 6.83 3.44 35.48
CA LYS A 167 7.71 3.46 36.64
C LYS A 167 8.22 2.06 37.02
N THR A 168 7.38 1.06 36.87
CA THR A 168 7.66 -0.34 37.25
C THR A 168 7.61 -1.25 36.03
N TRP A 169 8.20 -2.45 36.14
CA TRP A 169 8.10 -3.48 35.09
C TRP A 169 6.67 -4.01 34.94
N LYS A 170 5.89 -4.06 36.01
CA LYS A 170 4.48 -4.47 35.96
C LYS A 170 3.64 -3.50 35.13
N GLU A 171 3.87 -2.20 35.28
CA GLU A 171 3.22 -1.17 34.46
C GLU A 171 3.66 -1.24 32.98
N ALA A 172 4.90 -1.66 32.72
CA ALA A 172 5.44 -1.77 31.37
C ALA A 172 4.93 -3.01 30.60
N LEU A 173 4.54 -4.08 31.30
CA LEU A 173 4.19 -5.38 30.72
C LEU A 173 3.12 -5.32 29.60
N PRO A 174 1.96 -4.63 29.78
CA PRO A 174 0.96 -4.55 28.72
C PRO A 174 1.47 -3.83 27.46
N TYR A 175 2.39 -2.89 27.62
CA TYR A 175 2.99 -2.19 26.49
C TYR A 175 4.04 -3.04 25.77
N TYR A 176 4.78 -3.89 26.49
CA TYR A 176 5.64 -4.90 25.87
C TYR A 176 4.82 -5.92 25.07
N ALA A 177 3.68 -6.39 25.61
CA ALA A 177 2.77 -7.25 24.86
C ALA A 177 2.24 -6.54 23.59
N GLY A 178 1.88 -5.26 23.68
CA GLY A 178 1.49 -4.46 22.54
C GLY A 178 2.59 -4.32 21.49
N VAL A 179 3.84 -4.09 21.91
CA VAL A 179 5.01 -4.04 21.01
C VAL A 179 5.27 -5.38 20.35
N PHE A 180 5.15 -6.49 21.08
CA PHE A 180 5.28 -7.83 20.55
C PHE A 180 4.24 -8.15 19.47
N CYS A 181 2.98 -7.77 19.72
CA CYS A 181 1.87 -8.01 18.81
C CYS A 181 1.77 -6.98 17.67
N TYR A 182 2.56 -5.90 17.69
CA TYR A 182 2.47 -4.85 16.67
C TYR A 182 2.65 -5.35 15.23
N PRO A 183 3.59 -6.27 14.94
CA PRO A 183 3.76 -6.83 13.58
C PRO A 183 2.53 -7.59 13.04
N LEU A 184 1.60 -8.02 13.91
CA LEU A 184 0.32 -8.62 13.50
C LEU A 184 -0.60 -7.67 12.72
N LEU A 185 -0.40 -6.36 12.81
CA LEU A 185 -1.38 -5.42 12.26
C LEU A 185 -1.47 -5.51 10.74
N SER A 186 -0.34 -5.49 10.04
CA SER A 186 -0.29 -5.62 8.59
C SER A 186 1.16 -5.89 8.15
N TYR A 187 1.43 -5.91 6.85
CA TYR A 187 2.74 -6.12 6.24
C TYR A 187 3.89 -5.35 6.93
N PHE A 188 4.27 -5.83 8.09
CA PHE A 188 5.32 -5.19 8.90
C PHE A 188 6.68 -5.22 8.20
N SER A 189 6.96 -6.25 7.41
CA SER A 189 8.14 -6.35 6.55
C SER A 189 8.34 -5.14 5.63
N TYR A 190 7.28 -4.42 5.31
CA TYR A 190 7.34 -3.29 4.39
C TYR A 190 8.07 -2.07 4.96
N HIS A 191 7.96 -1.81 6.26
CA HIS A 191 8.64 -0.69 6.94
C HIS A 191 9.11 -1.03 8.37
N GLY A 192 8.94 -2.25 8.81
CA GLY A 192 9.36 -2.69 10.15
C GLY A 192 10.85 -2.54 10.40
N PHE A 193 11.67 -2.74 9.38
CA PHE A 193 13.11 -2.48 9.46
C PHE A 193 13.41 -1.03 9.87
N PHE A 194 12.72 -0.05 9.30
CA PHE A 194 12.90 1.37 9.65
C PHE A 194 12.42 1.68 11.07
N ILE A 195 11.33 1.05 11.51
CA ILE A 195 10.88 1.18 12.90
C ILE A 195 11.95 0.68 13.86
N LEU A 196 12.56 -0.46 13.57
CA LEU A 196 13.68 -0.99 14.37
C LEU A 196 14.88 -0.05 14.34
N CYS A 197 15.26 0.50 13.19
CA CYS A 197 16.32 1.51 13.07
C CYS A 197 16.01 2.75 13.91
N TYR A 198 14.80 3.27 13.86
CA TYR A 198 14.38 4.40 14.69
C TYR A 198 14.36 4.08 16.19
N MET A 199 14.01 2.86 16.57
CA MET A 199 14.10 2.44 17.96
C MET A 199 15.54 2.35 18.46
N VAL A 200 16.46 1.82 17.64
CA VAL A 200 17.90 1.80 17.95
C VAL A 200 18.42 3.23 18.09
N LEU A 201 18.08 4.11 17.14
CA LEU A 201 18.44 5.52 17.22
C LEU A 201 17.89 6.18 18.49
N ALA A 202 16.64 5.89 18.86
CA ALA A 202 16.03 6.39 20.10
C ALA A 202 16.77 5.88 21.34
N VAL A 203 17.22 4.61 21.36
CA VAL A 203 18.07 4.06 22.44
C VAL A 203 19.37 4.88 22.58
N ILE A 204 20.04 5.15 21.46
CA ILE A 204 21.29 5.91 21.45
C ILE A 204 21.05 7.36 21.95
N ILE A 205 20.04 8.05 21.39
CA ILE A 205 19.72 9.43 21.76
C ILE A 205 19.36 9.55 23.24
N LEU A 206 18.52 8.66 23.76
CA LEU A 206 18.13 8.64 25.16
C LEU A 206 19.33 8.35 26.07
N TRP A 207 20.18 7.43 25.67
CA TRP A 207 21.41 7.11 26.43
C TRP A 207 22.35 8.30 26.51
N LEU A 208 22.60 8.97 25.37
CA LEU A 208 23.47 10.17 25.33
C LEU A 208 22.87 11.33 26.13
N ARG A 209 21.54 11.54 26.05
CA ARG A 209 20.84 12.62 26.72
C ARG A 209 20.79 12.42 28.25
N ASP A 210 20.33 11.24 28.67
CA ASP A 210 20.04 10.96 30.06
C ASP A 210 21.26 10.40 30.82
N ARG A 211 22.37 10.10 30.11
CA ARG A 211 23.59 9.47 30.63
C ARG A 211 23.32 8.15 31.37
N ARG A 212 22.16 7.55 31.10
CA ARG A 212 21.72 6.25 31.65
C ARG A 212 21.20 5.40 30.51
N PHE A 213 21.64 4.12 30.48
CA PHE A 213 21.19 3.20 29.44
C PHE A 213 19.69 2.94 29.51
N PRO A 214 18.90 3.20 28.44
CA PRO A 214 17.45 3.08 28.44
C PRO A 214 17.00 1.63 28.29
N LYS A 215 17.23 0.81 29.32
CA LYS A 215 16.97 -0.65 29.30
C LYS A 215 15.61 -1.03 28.71
N ARG A 216 14.55 -0.26 29.04
CA ARG A 216 13.18 -0.56 28.56
C ARG A 216 13.04 -0.43 27.05
N PHE A 217 13.66 0.59 26.45
CA PHE A 217 13.67 0.76 25.00
C PHE A 217 14.50 -0.33 24.31
N PHE A 218 15.63 -0.67 24.88
CA PHE A 218 16.47 -1.77 24.39
C PHE A 218 15.70 -3.10 24.39
N PHE A 219 15.04 -3.44 25.50
CA PHE A 219 14.19 -4.63 25.56
C PHE A 219 13.00 -4.56 24.60
N ALA A 220 12.37 -3.37 24.43
CA ALA A 220 11.29 -3.20 23.48
C ALA A 220 11.75 -3.46 22.05
N THR A 221 12.96 -3.03 21.67
CA THR A 221 13.53 -3.30 20.35
C THR A 221 13.71 -4.81 20.13
N GLY A 222 14.26 -5.52 21.12
CA GLY A 222 14.38 -6.99 21.07
C GLY A 222 13.04 -7.70 20.97
N ILE A 223 12.03 -7.26 21.77
CA ILE A 223 10.69 -7.83 21.76
C ILE A 223 10.01 -7.60 20.39
N LEU A 224 10.14 -6.40 19.81
CA LEU A 224 9.61 -6.12 18.47
C LEU A 224 10.27 -7.00 17.43
N SER A 225 11.60 -7.17 17.51
CA SER A 225 12.35 -8.06 16.59
C SER A 225 11.86 -9.51 16.66
N VAL A 226 11.64 -10.02 17.88
CA VAL A 226 11.09 -11.38 18.07
C VAL A 226 9.67 -11.49 17.52
N GLY A 227 8.81 -10.49 17.81
CA GLY A 227 7.46 -10.43 17.23
C GLY A 227 7.50 -10.40 15.70
N PHE A 228 8.39 -9.60 15.11
CA PHE A 228 8.56 -9.53 13.68
C PHE A 228 8.96 -10.90 13.09
N MET A 229 9.96 -11.55 13.66
CA MET A 229 10.39 -12.88 13.20
C MET A 229 9.29 -13.93 13.33
N LEU A 230 8.47 -13.86 14.38
CA LEU A 230 7.40 -14.82 14.61
C LEU A 230 6.22 -14.61 13.65
N PHE A 231 5.74 -13.37 13.51
CA PHE A 231 4.55 -13.08 12.72
C PHE A 231 4.82 -13.03 11.21
N GLU A 232 6.04 -12.70 10.81
CA GLU A 232 6.51 -12.76 9.42
C GLU A 232 7.42 -13.99 9.18
N TRP A 233 7.15 -15.10 9.86
CA TRP A 233 8.01 -16.29 9.87
C TRP A 233 8.30 -16.84 8.47
N ARG A 234 7.37 -16.69 7.52
CA ARG A 234 7.53 -17.13 6.13
C ARG A 234 8.65 -16.36 5.44
N LEU A 235 8.67 -15.04 5.61
CA LEU A 235 9.72 -14.19 5.06
C LEU A 235 11.10 -14.63 5.59
N PHE A 236 11.21 -14.78 6.92
CA PHE A 236 12.48 -15.21 7.53
C PHE A 236 12.86 -16.63 7.12
N ARG A 237 11.89 -17.53 6.98
CA ARG A 237 12.14 -18.88 6.47
C ARG A 237 12.66 -18.84 5.03
N ALA A 238 12.05 -18.09 4.15
CA ALA A 238 12.52 -17.92 2.77
C ALA A 238 13.92 -17.30 2.72
N MET A 239 14.20 -16.28 3.54
CA MET A 239 15.51 -15.60 3.57
C MET A 239 16.63 -16.44 4.17
N LEU A 240 16.35 -17.26 5.20
CA LEU A 240 17.38 -18.00 5.94
C LEU A 240 17.62 -19.41 5.38
N PHE A 241 16.59 -20.04 4.84
CA PHE A 241 16.61 -21.45 4.41
C PHE A 241 16.25 -21.62 2.93
N GLY A 242 15.80 -20.57 2.24
CA GLY A 242 15.57 -20.59 0.80
C GLY A 242 16.90 -20.49 0.04
N ASN A 243 17.07 -21.38 -0.93
CA ASN A 243 18.23 -21.35 -1.83
C ASN A 243 17.93 -20.60 -3.15
N THR A 244 16.74 -20.03 -3.28
CA THR A 244 16.30 -19.39 -4.52
C THR A 244 16.84 -17.97 -4.60
N VAL A 245 17.59 -17.67 -5.65
CA VAL A 245 17.95 -16.30 -6.00
C VAL A 245 16.73 -15.66 -6.63
N THR A 246 16.17 -14.66 -5.96
CA THR A 246 14.96 -13.99 -6.43
C THR A 246 15.29 -12.80 -7.31
N ILE A 247 14.38 -12.43 -8.21
CA ILE A 247 14.52 -11.26 -9.09
C ILE A 247 14.77 -9.95 -8.32
N ARG A 248 14.44 -9.92 -7.03
CA ARG A 248 14.65 -8.75 -6.18
C ARG A 248 16.12 -8.31 -6.13
N THR A 249 17.05 -9.27 -6.22
CA THR A 249 18.49 -8.99 -6.17
C THR A 249 19.06 -8.48 -7.50
N THR A 250 18.27 -8.55 -8.56
CA THR A 250 18.67 -8.15 -9.92
C THR A 250 17.88 -6.96 -10.45
N MET A 251 16.98 -6.40 -9.61
CA MET A 251 16.24 -5.19 -9.99
C MET A 251 17.20 -4.00 -10.14
N GLU A 252 17.11 -3.35 -11.28
CA GLU A 252 17.88 -2.16 -11.54
C GLU A 252 17.26 -0.95 -10.85
N HIS A 253 18.11 -0.15 -10.24
CA HIS A 253 17.74 1.15 -9.73
C HIS A 253 18.24 2.21 -10.71
N GLY A 254 17.39 3.16 -11.06
CA GLY A 254 17.80 4.30 -11.86
C GLY A 254 18.99 5.05 -11.20
N GLU A 255 19.88 5.58 -12.03
CA GLU A 255 20.98 6.41 -11.57
C GLU A 255 20.72 7.87 -11.94
N VAL A 256 20.79 8.73 -10.93
CA VAL A 256 20.62 10.17 -11.10
C VAL A 256 21.87 10.91 -10.63
N SER A 257 22.10 12.11 -11.15
CA SER A 257 23.14 12.99 -10.64
C SER A 257 22.82 13.48 -9.22
N PHE A 258 23.83 13.93 -8.47
CA PHE A 258 23.61 14.51 -7.14
C PHE A 258 22.65 15.71 -7.17
N GLY A 259 22.73 16.55 -8.20
CA GLY A 259 21.82 17.69 -8.37
C GLY A 259 20.37 17.24 -8.56
N GLU A 260 20.16 16.20 -9.35
CA GLU A 260 18.85 15.59 -9.57
C GLU A 260 18.34 14.93 -8.29
N ALA A 261 19.16 14.22 -7.55
CA ALA A 261 18.81 13.64 -6.25
C ALA A 261 18.32 14.71 -5.27
N MET A 262 18.97 15.86 -5.22
CA MET A 262 18.54 17.00 -4.39
C MET A 262 17.23 17.60 -4.89
N ARG A 263 17.01 17.67 -6.21
CA ARG A 263 15.75 18.11 -6.80
C ARG A 263 14.61 17.17 -6.37
N LEU A 264 14.81 15.87 -6.49
CA LEU A 264 13.84 14.85 -6.06
C LEU A 264 13.52 14.95 -4.57
N ALA A 265 14.53 15.23 -3.72
CA ALA A 265 14.31 15.44 -2.29
C ALA A 265 13.42 16.67 -2.00
N VAL A 266 13.60 17.75 -2.75
CA VAL A 266 12.76 18.96 -2.62
C VAL A 266 11.36 18.69 -3.17
N GLU A 267 11.25 18.04 -4.30
CA GLU A 267 9.95 17.68 -4.89
C GLU A 267 9.14 16.79 -3.96
N GLU A 268 9.77 15.78 -3.35
CA GLU A 268 9.11 14.88 -2.38
C GLU A 268 8.54 15.62 -1.17
N PHE A 269 9.12 16.78 -0.81
CA PHE A 269 8.58 17.60 0.29
C PHE A 269 7.30 18.33 -0.12
N PHE A 270 7.22 18.85 -1.33
CA PHE A 270 6.10 19.67 -1.82
C PHE A 270 5.07 18.86 -2.60
N VAL A 271 5.54 18.00 -3.48
CA VAL A 271 4.72 17.17 -4.35
C VAL A 271 5.38 15.81 -4.42
N PRO A 272 4.69 14.73 -4.09
CA PRO A 272 5.24 13.38 -4.20
C PRO A 272 5.76 13.13 -5.60
N SER A 273 6.88 12.42 -5.68
CA SER A 273 7.58 12.19 -6.94
C SER A 273 6.69 11.51 -7.98
N VAL A 274 6.75 12.02 -9.21
CA VAL A 274 6.08 11.46 -10.39
C VAL A 274 6.46 10.00 -10.65
N TYR A 275 7.65 9.57 -10.25
CA TYR A 275 8.11 8.18 -10.34
C TYR A 275 7.31 7.23 -9.44
N ASN A 276 6.53 7.76 -8.57
CA ASN A 276 5.71 7.05 -7.60
C ASN A 276 4.22 7.34 -7.78
N THR A 277 3.78 7.69 -8.97
CA THR A 277 2.33 7.79 -9.27
C THR A 277 1.60 6.48 -8.99
N GLU A 278 2.32 5.39 -8.96
CA GLU A 278 1.87 4.05 -8.61
C GLU A 278 2.05 3.73 -7.14
N SER A 279 2.86 4.49 -6.44
CA SER A 279 3.20 4.18 -5.07
C SER A 279 2.21 4.83 -4.12
N PHE A 280 2.02 4.22 -3.09
CA PHE A 280 1.52 4.40 -1.75
C PHE A 280 1.52 5.85 -1.23
N HIS A 281 1.73 6.85 -2.08
CA HIS A 281 1.73 8.26 -1.70
C HIS A 281 0.32 8.75 -1.42
N SER A 282 -0.15 8.39 -0.28
CA SER A 282 -1.18 9.10 0.44
C SER A 282 -0.78 10.55 0.75
N ALA A 283 0.45 10.88 0.45
CA ALA A 283 1.05 12.17 0.76
C ALA A 283 0.45 13.34 -0.04
N ASP A 284 -0.10 13.09 -1.23
CA ASP A 284 -0.69 14.14 -2.07
C ASP A 284 -1.81 14.90 -1.39
N THR A 285 -2.58 14.24 -0.53
CA THR A 285 -3.67 14.92 0.19
C THR A 285 -3.16 15.94 1.19
N HIS A 286 -1.88 15.88 1.60
CA HIS A 286 -1.32 16.86 2.52
C HIS A 286 -1.06 18.21 1.85
N THR A 287 -0.84 18.26 0.53
CA THR A 287 -0.47 19.50 -0.19
C THR A 287 -1.56 20.56 -0.13
N LEU A 288 -2.84 20.15 -0.07
CA LEU A 288 -3.94 21.10 -0.12
C LEU A 288 -4.21 21.81 1.20
N ILE A 289 -4.03 21.14 2.33
CA ILE A 289 -4.34 21.74 3.64
C ILE A 289 -3.18 21.61 4.62
N ALA A 290 -2.63 20.41 4.81
CA ALA A 290 -1.61 20.21 5.83
C ALA A 290 -0.34 21.02 5.53
N LEU A 291 0.19 20.95 4.34
CA LEU A 291 1.40 21.68 3.93
C LEU A 291 1.27 23.20 4.12
N PRO A 292 0.29 23.92 3.51
CA PRO A 292 0.22 25.37 3.67
C PRO A 292 -0.05 25.80 5.12
N VAL A 293 -0.87 25.07 5.87
CA VAL A 293 -1.16 25.38 7.28
C VAL A 293 0.07 25.15 8.16
N VAL A 294 0.81 24.06 7.92
CA VAL A 294 2.03 23.74 8.67
C VAL A 294 3.14 24.75 8.37
N LEU A 295 3.37 25.10 7.10
CA LEU A 295 4.37 26.10 6.73
C LEU A 295 4.04 27.47 7.32
N ALA A 296 2.79 27.92 7.22
CA ALA A 296 2.36 29.18 7.83
C ALA A 296 2.55 29.13 9.35
N GLY A 297 2.16 28.02 10.00
CA GLY A 297 2.36 27.81 11.43
C GLY A 297 3.83 27.81 11.84
N LEU A 298 4.70 27.18 11.04
CA LEU A 298 6.15 27.15 11.24
C LEU A 298 6.75 28.58 11.23
N VAL A 299 6.42 29.37 10.21
CA VAL A 299 6.87 30.76 10.09
C VAL A 299 6.39 31.60 11.28
N VAL A 300 5.11 31.57 11.59
CA VAL A 300 4.54 32.35 12.69
C VAL A 300 5.13 31.95 14.04
N CYS A 301 5.23 30.66 14.36
CA CYS A 301 5.76 30.20 15.64
C CYS A 301 7.23 30.58 15.80
N ASN A 302 8.05 30.42 14.76
CA ASN A 302 9.46 30.78 14.83
C ASN A 302 9.66 32.29 14.89
N ALA A 303 8.88 33.09 14.17
CA ALA A 303 8.89 34.54 14.30
C ALA A 303 8.53 35.01 15.71
N LEU A 304 7.55 34.37 16.36
CA LEU A 304 7.18 34.66 17.74
C LEU A 304 8.31 34.29 18.73
N HIS A 305 8.97 33.15 18.55
CA HIS A 305 10.13 32.78 19.37
C HIS A 305 11.29 33.79 19.21
N LEU A 306 11.57 34.21 17.98
CA LEU A 306 12.61 35.22 17.71
C LEU A 306 12.26 36.56 18.36
N ARG A 307 11.02 37.06 18.21
CA ARG A 307 10.57 38.32 18.84
C ARG A 307 10.64 38.31 20.36
N ARG A 308 10.48 37.14 20.97
CA ARG A 308 10.55 36.96 22.44
C ARG A 308 11.99 36.70 22.91
N GLY A 309 12.99 36.67 22.03
CA GLY A 309 14.36 36.31 22.38
C GLY A 309 14.56 34.82 22.75
N GLU A 310 13.59 33.97 22.49
CA GLU A 310 13.57 32.57 22.91
C GLU A 310 14.23 31.64 21.86
N LYS A 311 15.42 31.99 21.33
CA LYS A 311 16.09 31.22 20.27
C LYS A 311 16.26 29.74 20.56
N LYS A 312 16.53 29.36 21.82
CA LYS A 312 16.66 27.95 22.23
C LYS A 312 15.36 27.16 22.05
N LYS A 313 14.19 27.82 22.15
CA LYS A 313 12.89 27.15 21.94
C LYS A 313 12.68 26.74 20.48
N ILE A 314 13.30 27.39 19.52
CA ILE A 314 13.23 27.00 18.11
C ILE A 314 13.74 25.56 17.92
N LEU A 315 14.84 25.20 18.60
CA LEU A 315 15.42 23.86 18.51
C LEU A 315 14.62 22.79 19.26
N THR A 316 13.84 23.19 20.25
CA THR A 316 13.07 22.25 21.10
C THR A 316 11.57 22.26 20.80
N ASP A 317 11.12 23.08 19.84
CA ASP A 317 9.73 23.14 19.44
C ASP A 317 9.32 21.84 18.70
N PRO A 318 8.27 21.13 19.15
CA PRO A 318 7.82 19.90 18.51
C PRO A 318 7.47 20.09 17.02
N LEU A 319 6.95 21.25 16.62
CA LEU A 319 6.61 21.52 15.23
C LEU A 319 7.87 21.52 14.35
N ASN A 320 8.92 22.19 14.81
CA ASN A 320 10.21 22.22 14.11
C ASN A 320 10.84 20.81 14.03
N GLY A 321 10.73 20.03 15.10
CA GLY A 321 11.18 18.63 15.12
C GLY A 321 10.45 17.75 14.11
N LEU A 322 9.12 17.86 13.99
CA LEU A 322 8.33 17.13 13.01
C LEU A 322 8.69 17.51 11.58
N VAL A 323 8.80 18.82 11.30
CA VAL A 323 9.17 19.30 9.95
C VAL A 323 10.61 18.90 9.59
N LEU A 324 11.55 18.98 10.55
CA LEU A 324 12.91 18.49 10.34
C LEU A 324 12.93 17.01 9.98
N TRP A 325 12.10 16.19 10.65
CA TRP A 325 12.03 14.76 10.36
C TRP A 325 11.47 14.49 8.97
N ILE A 326 10.43 15.23 8.55
CA ILE A 326 9.91 15.18 7.19
C ILE A 326 11.02 15.48 6.17
N LEU A 327 11.78 16.57 6.39
CA LEU A 327 12.88 16.95 5.53
C LEU A 327 13.99 15.89 5.45
N LEU A 328 14.32 15.24 6.57
CA LEU A 328 15.31 14.16 6.59
C LEU A 328 14.84 12.93 5.80
N ASN A 329 13.54 12.59 5.90
CA ASN A 329 12.98 11.50 5.12
C ASN A 329 12.97 11.82 3.61
N CYS A 330 12.60 13.05 3.23
CA CYS A 330 12.65 13.51 1.84
C CYS A 330 14.09 13.52 1.31
N LEU A 331 15.04 13.97 2.13
CA LEU A 331 16.46 13.97 1.77
C LEU A 331 16.96 12.53 1.54
N ASN A 332 16.61 11.59 2.44
CA ASN A 332 16.95 10.18 2.25
C ASN A 332 16.33 9.61 0.98
N TYR A 333 15.07 9.95 0.68
CA TYR A 333 14.39 9.54 -0.55
C TYR A 333 15.14 9.99 -1.81
N GLY A 334 15.46 11.27 -1.92
CA GLY A 334 16.19 11.80 -3.06
C GLY A 334 17.63 11.24 -3.16
N LEU A 335 18.37 11.22 -2.06
CA LEU A 335 19.74 10.70 -2.03
C LEU A 335 19.82 9.19 -2.37
N TYR A 336 18.79 8.41 -2.07
CA TYR A 336 18.79 6.99 -2.39
C TYR A 336 18.79 6.74 -3.91
N GLN A 337 18.31 7.69 -4.72
CA GLN A 337 18.40 7.61 -6.18
C GLN A 337 19.83 7.89 -6.70
N PHE A 338 20.71 8.45 -5.88
CA PHE A 338 22.11 8.69 -6.21
C PHE A 338 22.98 7.46 -5.88
N ALA A 339 23.54 6.82 -6.91
CA ALA A 339 24.22 5.52 -6.79
C ALA A 339 25.28 5.46 -5.67
N PRO A 340 26.19 6.46 -5.48
CA PRO A 340 27.19 6.39 -4.42
C PRO A 340 26.60 6.33 -3.00
N TYR A 341 25.44 6.96 -2.76
CA TYR A 341 24.74 6.86 -1.48
C TYR A 341 24.07 5.51 -1.30
N ARG A 342 23.44 4.98 -2.34
CA ARG A 342 22.79 3.66 -2.33
C ARG A 342 23.78 2.53 -2.09
N THR A 343 24.93 2.55 -2.77
CA THR A 343 26.03 1.58 -2.63
C THR A 343 26.54 1.48 -1.18
N LEU A 344 26.46 2.57 -0.41
CA LEU A 344 26.80 2.54 1.01
C LEU A 344 25.92 1.54 1.78
N PHE A 345 24.60 1.55 1.55
CA PHE A 345 23.67 0.61 2.21
C PHE A 345 23.90 -0.83 1.73
N GLU A 346 24.09 -1.02 0.43
CA GLU A 346 24.34 -2.32 -0.17
C GLU A 346 25.65 -2.93 0.35
N THR A 347 26.67 -2.11 0.57
CA THR A 347 27.96 -2.54 1.15
C THR A 347 27.83 -2.87 2.64
N LEU A 348 27.08 -2.05 3.40
CA LEU A 348 26.89 -2.26 4.83
C LEU A 348 26.01 -3.47 5.15
N VAL A 349 25.01 -3.76 4.32
CA VAL A 349 24.05 -4.84 4.52
C VAL A 349 23.80 -5.59 3.21
N PRO A 350 24.75 -6.40 2.70
CA PRO A 350 24.64 -7.06 1.39
C PRO A 350 23.42 -7.96 1.24
N LYS A 351 22.93 -8.56 2.35
CA LYS A 351 21.71 -9.39 2.34
C LYS A 351 20.41 -8.61 2.10
N LEU A 352 20.46 -7.29 2.18
CA LEU A 352 19.34 -6.41 1.90
C LEU A 352 19.50 -5.67 0.55
N THR A 353 20.38 -6.14 -0.34
CA THR A 353 20.43 -5.68 -1.73
C THR A 353 19.04 -5.82 -2.37
N GLY A 354 18.55 -4.76 -3.02
CA GLY A 354 17.17 -4.69 -3.54
C GLY A 354 16.10 -4.31 -2.49
N PHE A 355 16.48 -4.01 -1.24
CA PHE A 355 15.59 -3.41 -0.27
C PHE A 355 15.57 -1.89 -0.43
N GLU A 356 14.38 -1.31 -0.53
CA GLU A 356 14.16 0.12 -0.77
C GLU A 356 14.38 0.96 0.48
N PHE A 357 15.60 1.42 0.74
CA PHE A 357 15.92 2.28 1.89
C PHE A 357 15.33 3.69 1.79
N SER A 358 14.83 4.09 0.62
CA SER A 358 14.10 5.36 0.41
C SER A 358 12.79 5.46 1.19
N ARG A 359 12.19 4.34 1.56
CA ARG A 359 10.82 4.24 2.14
C ARG A 359 10.64 4.86 3.52
N THR A 360 11.67 5.52 4.07
CA THR A 360 11.49 6.38 5.25
C THR A 360 10.51 7.52 5.01
N ASN A 361 10.31 7.95 3.76
CA ASN A 361 9.32 8.96 3.38
C ASN A 361 7.87 8.54 3.72
N PHE A 362 7.57 7.24 3.80
CA PHE A 362 6.24 6.74 4.15
C PHE A 362 5.77 7.18 5.56
N PHE A 363 6.69 7.49 6.45
CA PHE A 363 6.36 8.06 7.76
C PHE A 363 5.90 9.52 7.67
N ASN A 364 6.16 10.20 6.56
CA ASN A 364 5.80 11.60 6.36
C ASN A 364 4.29 11.82 6.42
N SER A 365 3.47 10.86 5.98
CA SER A 365 2.02 10.95 6.07
C SER A 365 1.56 11.18 7.52
N PHE A 366 2.08 10.41 8.48
CA PHE A 366 1.81 10.63 9.91
C PHE A 366 2.37 11.96 10.40
N LEU A 367 3.60 12.30 10.03
CA LEU A 367 4.28 13.51 10.50
C LEU A 367 3.56 14.78 10.05
N TRP A 368 3.04 14.82 8.81
CA TRP A 368 2.26 15.95 8.28
C TRP A 368 0.96 16.17 9.07
N TYR A 369 0.19 15.11 9.34
CA TYR A 369 -1.06 15.24 10.11
C TYR A 369 -0.80 15.53 11.59
N ALA A 370 0.29 15.03 12.16
CA ALA A 370 0.72 15.40 13.50
C ALA A 370 1.11 16.88 13.58
N ALA A 371 1.88 17.39 12.61
CA ALA A 371 2.26 18.80 12.53
C ALA A 371 1.02 19.70 12.35
N LEU A 372 0.10 19.31 11.46
CA LEU A 372 -1.20 19.99 11.28
C LEU A 372 -1.94 20.11 12.62
N ALA A 373 -2.10 19.00 13.34
CA ALA A 373 -2.79 19.00 14.64
C ALA A 373 -2.11 19.93 15.66
N VAL A 374 -0.76 19.95 15.70
CA VAL A 374 0.01 20.86 16.57
C VAL A 374 -0.31 22.33 16.24
N VAL A 375 -0.28 22.71 14.96
CA VAL A 375 -0.59 24.09 14.50
C VAL A 375 -2.03 24.46 14.86
N LEU A 376 -2.99 23.59 14.54
CA LEU A 376 -4.42 23.83 14.80
C LEU A 376 -4.70 23.96 16.33
N CYS A 377 -4.04 23.17 17.16
CA CYS A 377 -4.15 23.32 18.63
C CYS A 377 -3.59 24.66 19.13
N ARG A 378 -2.48 25.14 18.56
CA ARG A 378 -1.92 26.46 18.89
C ARG A 378 -2.85 27.59 18.46
N LEU A 379 -3.42 27.48 17.27
CA LEU A 379 -4.44 28.44 16.79
C LEU A 379 -5.68 28.43 17.72
N ALA A 380 -6.17 27.27 18.10
CA ALA A 380 -7.30 27.14 19.01
C ALA A 380 -7.04 27.78 20.38
N ALA A 381 -5.81 27.67 20.90
CA ALA A 381 -5.41 28.25 22.18
C ALA A 381 -5.34 29.81 22.10
N SER A 382 -5.01 30.38 20.95
CA SER A 382 -4.89 31.83 20.74
C SER A 382 -6.17 32.49 20.21
N ALA A 383 -7.07 31.73 19.58
CA ALA A 383 -8.28 32.24 18.94
C ALA A 383 -9.31 32.76 19.93
N LYS A 384 -9.97 33.87 19.60
CA LYS A 384 -11.05 34.49 20.37
C LYS A 384 -12.35 34.54 19.58
N GLY A 385 -13.47 34.61 20.30
CA GLY A 385 -14.79 34.78 19.68
C GLY A 385 -15.15 33.68 18.68
N LYS A 386 -15.63 34.04 17.49
CA LYS A 386 -16.03 33.12 16.42
C LYS A 386 -14.85 32.36 15.80
N LEU A 387 -13.64 32.94 15.86
CA LEU A 387 -12.41 32.30 15.34
C LEU A 387 -12.02 31.01 16.08
N ARG A 388 -12.57 30.75 17.28
CA ARG A 388 -12.34 29.48 18.01
C ARG A 388 -12.82 28.23 17.25
N MET A 389 -13.74 28.37 16.32
CA MET A 389 -14.22 27.26 15.48
C MET A 389 -13.30 26.97 14.29
N ALA A 390 -12.55 27.96 13.82
CA ALA A 390 -11.71 27.83 12.63
C ALA A 390 -10.74 26.63 12.64
N PRO A 391 -10.02 26.33 13.74
CA PRO A 391 -9.14 25.16 13.78
C PRO A 391 -9.89 23.82 13.63
N GLY A 392 -11.07 23.71 14.22
CA GLY A 392 -11.91 22.52 14.06
C GLY A 392 -12.47 22.37 12.64
N LEU A 393 -12.86 23.50 12.01
CA LEU A 393 -13.31 23.52 10.62
C LEU A 393 -12.15 23.19 9.66
N ALA A 394 -10.93 23.66 9.94
CA ALA A 394 -9.75 23.30 9.15
C ALA A 394 -9.42 21.80 9.26
N ALA A 395 -9.56 21.20 10.44
CA ALA A 395 -9.41 19.76 10.62
C ALA A 395 -10.51 18.97 9.88
N LEU A 396 -11.76 19.47 9.88
CA LEU A 396 -12.84 18.88 9.09
C LEU A 396 -12.57 19.02 7.59
N ALA A 397 -12.12 20.18 7.13
CA ALA A 397 -11.74 20.40 5.74
C ALA A 397 -10.64 19.43 5.30
N ALA A 398 -9.63 19.18 6.14
CA ALA A 398 -8.62 18.18 5.85
C ALA A 398 -9.22 16.78 5.69
N ALA A 399 -10.15 16.38 6.56
CA ALA A 399 -10.82 15.08 6.46
C ALA A 399 -11.68 14.97 5.19
N LEU A 400 -12.38 16.05 4.80
CA LEU A 400 -13.17 16.11 3.56
C LEU A 400 -12.29 16.06 2.32
N VAL A 401 -11.16 16.76 2.33
CA VAL A 401 -10.19 16.71 1.23
C VAL A 401 -9.68 15.28 1.04
N VAL A 402 -9.21 14.62 2.10
CA VAL A 402 -8.75 13.24 1.99
C VAL A 402 -9.84 12.30 1.46
N MET A 403 -11.08 12.48 1.93
CA MET A 403 -12.20 11.62 1.55
C MET A 403 -12.62 11.78 0.09
N PHE A 404 -12.60 13.02 -0.44
CA PHE A 404 -13.15 13.35 -1.76
C PHE A 404 -12.09 13.72 -2.81
N PHE A 405 -10.81 13.64 -2.48
CA PHE A 405 -9.75 13.94 -3.44
C PHE A 405 -9.59 12.80 -4.46
N PRO A 406 -9.49 13.10 -5.77
CA PRO A 406 -9.41 12.10 -6.83
C PRO A 406 -8.02 11.48 -6.94
N GLN A 407 -7.60 10.77 -5.91
CA GLN A 407 -6.34 10.01 -5.93
C GLN A 407 -6.54 8.57 -6.36
N VAL A 408 -5.49 7.97 -6.91
CA VAL A 408 -5.51 6.61 -7.48
C VAL A 408 -6.11 5.59 -6.52
N TYR A 409 -5.67 5.56 -5.27
CA TYR A 409 -6.16 4.59 -4.28
C TYR A 409 -7.31 5.10 -3.40
N ASN A 410 -8.03 6.14 -3.83
CA ASN A 410 -9.23 6.60 -3.14
C ASN A 410 -10.47 5.84 -3.60
N ASP A 411 -10.62 4.60 -3.16
CA ASP A 411 -11.73 3.72 -3.53
C ASP A 411 -13.09 4.33 -3.23
N PHE A 412 -13.20 5.12 -2.15
CA PHE A 412 -14.44 5.81 -1.83
C PHE A 412 -14.81 6.86 -2.90
N TYR A 413 -13.84 7.70 -3.30
CA TYR A 413 -14.04 8.69 -4.35
C TYR A 413 -14.40 8.00 -5.68
N HIS A 414 -13.62 6.99 -6.08
CA HIS A 414 -13.85 6.28 -7.35
C HIS A 414 -15.20 5.57 -7.37
N THR A 415 -15.61 4.96 -6.25
CA THR A 415 -16.94 4.36 -6.15
C THR A 415 -18.04 5.43 -6.28
N CYS A 416 -17.96 6.52 -5.54
CA CYS A 416 -18.95 7.60 -5.64
C CYS A 416 -19.00 8.22 -7.03
N TYR A 417 -17.84 8.52 -7.62
CA TYR A 417 -17.74 9.16 -8.93
C TYR A 417 -18.31 8.27 -10.04
N ASN A 418 -17.84 7.02 -10.15
CA ASN A 418 -18.27 6.12 -11.21
C ASN A 418 -19.74 5.73 -11.07
N GLN A 419 -20.22 5.49 -9.85
CA GLN A 419 -21.64 5.20 -9.62
C GLN A 419 -22.54 6.40 -9.90
N ALA A 420 -22.13 7.61 -9.50
CA ALA A 420 -22.86 8.82 -9.86
C ALA A 420 -22.88 9.04 -11.38
N TYR A 421 -21.77 8.82 -12.07
CA TYR A 421 -21.71 8.91 -13.53
C TYR A 421 -22.69 7.93 -14.18
N ARG A 422 -22.65 6.65 -13.77
CA ARG A 422 -23.54 5.59 -14.27
C ARG A 422 -25.02 5.93 -14.07
N ILE A 423 -25.39 6.43 -12.89
CA ILE A 423 -26.77 6.77 -12.56
C ILE A 423 -27.23 8.02 -13.34
N LEU A 424 -26.41 9.08 -13.36
CA LEU A 424 -26.79 10.37 -13.93
C LEU A 424 -26.67 10.39 -15.46
N LYS A 425 -25.65 9.77 -16.02
CA LYS A 425 -25.41 9.74 -17.48
C LYS A 425 -26.03 8.53 -18.16
N ARG A 426 -26.44 7.52 -17.39
CA ARG A 426 -26.94 6.22 -17.90
C ARG A 426 -25.94 5.55 -18.87
N GLN A 427 -24.66 5.69 -18.57
CA GLN A 427 -23.55 5.15 -19.35
C GLN A 427 -22.57 4.45 -18.41
N GLU A 428 -22.00 3.37 -18.89
CA GLU A 428 -20.92 2.71 -18.17
C GLU A 428 -19.62 3.51 -18.30
N THR A 429 -18.82 3.49 -17.26
CA THR A 429 -17.46 4.07 -17.29
C THR A 429 -16.48 3.10 -17.92
N SER A 430 -15.32 3.58 -18.36
CA SER A 430 -14.26 2.72 -18.89
C SER A 430 -13.64 1.80 -17.84
N THR A 431 -13.73 2.17 -16.56
CA THR A 431 -13.14 1.43 -15.44
C THR A 431 -14.03 0.26 -15.02
N LEU A 432 -13.42 -0.84 -14.59
CA LEU A 432 -14.13 -1.99 -14.03
C LEU A 432 -14.36 -1.82 -12.53
N ASN A 433 -15.53 -2.23 -12.04
CA ASN A 433 -15.75 -2.43 -10.61
C ASN A 433 -15.18 -3.79 -10.16
N TYR A 434 -15.21 -4.06 -8.85
CA TYR A 434 -14.64 -5.30 -8.30
C TYR A 434 -15.25 -6.57 -8.90
N ARG A 435 -16.57 -6.61 -9.03
CA ARG A 435 -17.29 -7.78 -9.59
C ARG A 435 -16.92 -8.00 -11.05
N GLU A 436 -16.87 -6.92 -11.83
CA GLU A 436 -16.51 -6.95 -13.24
C GLU A 436 -15.05 -7.33 -13.46
N PHE A 437 -14.14 -6.86 -12.59
CA PHE A 437 -12.72 -7.17 -12.72
C PHE A 437 -12.45 -8.67 -12.58
N TYR A 438 -13.09 -9.34 -11.63
CA TYR A 438 -12.89 -10.78 -11.43
C TYR A 438 -13.88 -11.65 -12.18
N SER A 439 -15.07 -11.18 -12.52
CA SER A 439 -16.16 -11.88 -13.25
C SER A 439 -16.32 -13.36 -12.84
N ALA A 440 -16.39 -13.62 -11.52
CA ALA A 440 -16.25 -14.98 -10.98
C ALA A 440 -17.26 -15.98 -11.55
N ALA A 441 -18.55 -15.61 -11.65
CA ALA A 441 -19.57 -16.47 -12.21
C ALA A 441 -19.31 -16.82 -13.69
N PHE A 442 -18.74 -15.89 -14.43
CA PHE A 442 -18.38 -16.10 -15.84
C PHE A 442 -17.22 -17.11 -15.99
N PHE A 443 -16.16 -16.96 -15.21
CA PHE A 443 -15.04 -17.91 -15.24
C PHE A 443 -15.42 -19.29 -14.64
N ASP A 444 -16.36 -19.35 -13.70
CA ASP A 444 -16.88 -20.63 -13.22
C ASP A 444 -17.62 -21.38 -14.33
N ARG A 445 -18.45 -20.67 -15.15
CA ARG A 445 -19.09 -21.23 -16.36
C ARG A 445 -18.06 -21.73 -17.38
N ILE A 446 -17.03 -20.92 -17.68
CA ILE A 446 -15.98 -21.33 -18.64
C ILE A 446 -15.29 -22.61 -18.15
N LYS A 447 -14.93 -22.70 -16.88
CA LYS A 447 -14.29 -23.91 -16.31
C LYS A 447 -15.18 -25.15 -16.42
N GLU A 448 -16.47 -24.99 -16.16
CA GLU A 448 -17.45 -26.08 -16.26
C GLU A 448 -17.59 -26.56 -17.70
N ASP A 449 -17.81 -25.64 -18.64
CA ASP A 449 -17.97 -25.93 -20.08
C ASP A 449 -16.73 -26.59 -20.70
N MET A 450 -15.53 -26.15 -20.28
CA MET A 450 -14.27 -26.73 -20.73
C MET A 450 -13.93 -28.07 -20.07
N GLY A 451 -14.57 -28.42 -18.96
CA GLY A 451 -14.13 -29.52 -18.11
C GLY A 451 -12.74 -29.27 -17.53
N TYR A 452 -12.44 -28.03 -17.12
CA TYR A 452 -11.12 -27.62 -16.62
C TYR A 452 -10.72 -28.43 -15.39
N ALA A 453 -9.56 -29.08 -15.43
CA ALA A 453 -9.06 -29.99 -14.39
C ALA A 453 -7.78 -29.49 -13.68
N GLY A 454 -7.38 -28.25 -13.89
CA GLY A 454 -6.21 -27.65 -13.26
C GLY A 454 -5.02 -27.49 -14.18
N GLU A 455 -5.23 -27.50 -15.49
CA GLU A 455 -4.19 -27.29 -16.49
C GLU A 455 -3.58 -25.90 -16.40
N TRP A 456 -2.28 -25.81 -16.63
CA TRP A 456 -1.57 -24.55 -16.64
C TRP A 456 -2.04 -23.66 -17.79
N SER A 457 -2.23 -22.40 -17.50
CA SER A 457 -2.79 -21.42 -18.44
C SER A 457 -2.04 -20.11 -18.38
N ALA A 458 -2.25 -19.26 -19.38
CA ALA A 458 -1.76 -17.88 -19.40
C ALA A 458 -2.89 -16.91 -19.74
N ALA A 459 -2.77 -15.66 -19.30
CA ALA A 459 -3.73 -14.59 -19.57
C ALA A 459 -3.20 -13.64 -20.65
N TYR A 460 -4.05 -13.23 -21.59
CA TYR A 460 -3.73 -12.17 -22.54
C TYR A 460 -4.83 -11.11 -22.56
N GLY A 461 -4.44 -9.83 -22.57
CA GLY A 461 -5.40 -8.71 -22.55
C GLY A 461 -6.09 -8.49 -21.20
N MET A 462 -5.62 -9.14 -20.14
CA MET A 462 -6.07 -8.97 -18.75
C MET A 462 -4.97 -9.35 -17.76
N HIS A 463 -5.15 -8.97 -16.50
CA HIS A 463 -4.25 -9.40 -15.44
C HIS A 463 -4.39 -10.91 -15.17
N PRO A 464 -3.31 -11.69 -15.07
CA PRO A 464 -3.35 -13.09 -14.64
C PRO A 464 -4.06 -13.29 -13.29
N ALA A 465 -4.05 -12.27 -12.46
CA ALA A 465 -4.78 -12.22 -11.20
C ALA A 465 -6.27 -12.57 -11.33
N VAL A 466 -6.88 -12.29 -12.49
CA VAL A 466 -8.28 -12.67 -12.77
C VAL A 466 -8.42 -14.20 -12.82
N LEU A 467 -7.51 -14.88 -13.52
CA LEU A 467 -7.49 -16.34 -13.58
C LEU A 467 -7.19 -16.95 -12.22
N GLN A 468 -6.18 -16.44 -11.52
CA GLN A 468 -5.74 -16.90 -10.20
C GLN A 468 -6.86 -16.77 -9.16
N TYR A 469 -7.57 -15.63 -9.13
CA TYR A 469 -8.74 -15.42 -8.27
C TYR A 469 -9.81 -16.49 -8.51
N ASN A 470 -10.01 -16.89 -9.77
CA ASN A 470 -11.01 -17.85 -10.20
C ASN A 470 -10.53 -19.31 -10.11
N GLY A 471 -9.34 -19.57 -9.54
CA GLY A 471 -8.82 -20.93 -9.33
C GLY A 471 -8.31 -21.60 -10.61
N ILE A 472 -7.96 -20.81 -11.62
CA ILE A 472 -7.27 -21.28 -12.83
C ILE A 472 -5.76 -21.16 -12.59
N ALA A 473 -5.04 -22.27 -12.76
CA ALA A 473 -3.60 -22.32 -12.59
C ALA A 473 -2.89 -21.56 -13.70
N THR A 474 -1.90 -20.72 -13.33
CA THR A 474 -1.24 -19.85 -14.31
C THR A 474 0.27 -20.02 -14.34
N VAL A 475 0.85 -19.98 -15.55
CA VAL A 475 2.30 -19.87 -15.76
C VAL A 475 2.77 -18.42 -15.68
N ASP A 476 1.87 -17.46 -15.77
CA ASP A 476 2.12 -16.03 -15.63
C ASP A 476 1.71 -15.51 -14.26
N GLY A 477 2.04 -14.23 -13.97
CA GLY A 477 1.64 -13.62 -12.71
C GLY A 477 2.44 -12.40 -12.30
N TYR A 478 2.02 -11.78 -11.20
CA TYR A 478 2.70 -10.65 -10.59
C TYR A 478 3.24 -11.02 -9.21
N LEU A 479 4.55 -11.07 -9.07
CA LEU A 479 5.23 -11.27 -7.78
C LEU A 479 6.67 -10.75 -7.85
N GLY A 480 7.05 -9.89 -6.90
CA GLY A 480 8.40 -9.31 -6.86
C GLY A 480 9.49 -10.21 -6.29
N MET A 481 9.22 -11.48 -6.01
CA MET A 481 10.16 -12.40 -5.32
C MET A 481 10.20 -13.80 -5.92
N TYR A 482 9.82 -13.99 -7.18
CA TYR A 482 10.03 -15.27 -7.86
C TYR A 482 11.49 -15.43 -8.33
N SER A 483 11.87 -16.62 -8.79
CA SER A 483 13.28 -16.94 -9.10
C SER A 483 13.78 -16.24 -10.37
N VAL A 484 15.07 -15.91 -10.38
CA VAL A 484 15.75 -15.40 -11.59
C VAL A 484 15.70 -16.44 -12.72
N GLU A 485 15.84 -17.72 -12.39
CA GLU A 485 15.71 -18.81 -13.36
C GLU A 485 14.35 -18.79 -14.08
N TYR A 486 13.25 -18.61 -13.32
CA TYR A 486 11.94 -18.51 -13.92
C TYR A 486 11.79 -17.23 -14.77
N ARG A 487 12.39 -16.12 -14.35
CA ARG A 487 12.41 -14.89 -15.18
C ARG A 487 13.09 -15.12 -16.52
N GLU A 488 14.19 -15.88 -16.53
CA GLU A 488 14.89 -16.22 -17.77
C GLU A 488 14.03 -17.12 -18.68
N GLN A 489 13.34 -18.12 -18.11
CA GLN A 489 12.40 -18.95 -18.82
C GLN A 489 11.25 -18.14 -19.41
N TRP A 490 10.63 -17.27 -18.59
CA TRP A 490 9.57 -16.38 -19.05
C TRP A 490 10.04 -15.36 -20.08
N GLY A 491 11.28 -14.89 -19.97
CA GLY A 491 11.92 -14.02 -20.95
C GLY A 491 11.98 -14.66 -22.35
N ARG A 492 12.13 -15.99 -22.46
CA ARG A 492 12.04 -16.70 -23.75
C ARG A 492 10.62 -16.66 -24.31
N VAL A 493 9.62 -16.84 -23.44
CA VAL A 493 8.21 -16.75 -23.85
C VAL A 493 7.89 -15.39 -24.47
N ILE A 494 8.32 -14.30 -23.86
CA ILE A 494 8.00 -12.93 -24.31
C ILE A 494 9.09 -12.31 -25.19
N ALA A 495 10.09 -13.10 -25.64
CA ALA A 495 11.17 -12.61 -26.50
C ALA A 495 10.67 -11.94 -27.79
N PRO A 496 9.63 -12.45 -28.50
CA PRO A 496 9.07 -11.76 -29.65
C PRO A 496 8.51 -10.37 -29.33
N ALA A 497 7.81 -10.23 -28.22
CA ALA A 497 7.27 -8.95 -27.76
C ALA A 497 8.40 -7.97 -27.36
N MET A 498 9.42 -8.44 -26.66
CA MET A 498 10.59 -7.62 -26.30
C MET A 498 11.41 -7.19 -27.52
N ALA A 499 11.47 -8.00 -28.56
CA ALA A 499 12.14 -7.63 -29.80
C ALA A 499 11.44 -6.48 -30.54
N SER A 500 10.12 -6.35 -30.38
CA SER A 500 9.31 -5.32 -31.00
C SER A 500 9.22 -4.04 -30.15
N SER A 501 9.43 -4.12 -28.82
CA SER A 501 9.30 -3.00 -27.90
C SER A 501 10.55 -2.84 -27.01
N PRO A 502 11.43 -1.86 -27.31
CA PRO A 502 12.57 -1.52 -26.45
C PRO A 502 12.17 -1.13 -25.03
N TRP A 503 11.01 -0.48 -24.88
CA TRP A 503 10.46 -0.13 -23.57
C TRP A 503 10.14 -1.40 -22.76
N LEU A 504 9.43 -2.35 -23.36
CA LEU A 504 9.09 -3.61 -22.69
C LEU A 504 10.34 -4.39 -22.28
N LYS A 505 11.34 -4.43 -23.17
CA LYS A 505 12.62 -5.08 -22.88
C LYS A 505 13.28 -4.45 -21.64
N ALA A 506 13.45 -3.13 -21.62
CA ALA A 506 14.03 -2.41 -20.50
C ALA A 506 13.22 -2.62 -19.21
N TYR A 507 11.89 -2.57 -19.30
CA TYR A 507 11.00 -2.79 -18.17
C TYR A 507 11.12 -4.20 -17.58
N PHE A 508 11.11 -5.23 -18.44
CA PHE A 508 11.18 -6.62 -17.98
C PHE A 508 12.56 -7.00 -17.48
N GLU A 509 13.62 -6.59 -18.17
CA GLU A 509 15.01 -6.84 -17.75
C GLU A 509 15.39 -6.07 -16.49
N GLY A 510 14.95 -4.82 -16.34
CA GLY A 510 15.28 -3.97 -15.22
C GLY A 510 14.45 -4.25 -13.95
N TRP A 511 13.15 -4.59 -14.11
CA TRP A 511 12.27 -4.82 -12.97
C TRP A 511 11.66 -6.22 -12.94
N GLY A 512 11.00 -6.65 -14.00
CA GLY A 512 10.58 -8.03 -14.26
C GLY A 512 9.55 -8.66 -13.33
N ALA A 513 8.94 -7.92 -12.40
CA ALA A 513 8.02 -8.52 -11.41
C ALA A 513 6.67 -8.97 -12.01
N ARG A 514 6.30 -8.45 -13.19
CA ARG A 514 5.13 -8.90 -13.96
C ARG A 514 5.57 -9.83 -15.08
N ALA A 515 5.50 -11.11 -14.83
CA ALA A 515 5.65 -12.15 -15.84
C ALA A 515 4.30 -12.29 -16.58
N TYR A 516 3.99 -11.35 -17.50
CA TYR A 516 2.75 -11.31 -18.28
C TYR A 516 3.02 -11.59 -19.75
N LEU A 517 1.97 -11.95 -20.49
CA LEU A 517 2.00 -11.89 -21.96
C LEU A 517 1.74 -10.44 -22.40
N TYR A 518 2.56 -9.95 -23.31
CA TYR A 518 2.53 -8.58 -23.83
C TYR A 518 2.27 -8.55 -25.33
N SER A 519 1.69 -7.45 -25.85
CA SER A 519 1.38 -7.31 -27.26
C SER A 519 2.59 -7.09 -28.16
N GLY A 520 3.72 -6.69 -27.60
CA GLY A 520 4.87 -6.24 -28.40
C GLY A 520 4.74 -4.80 -28.91
N SER A 521 3.65 -4.10 -28.59
CA SER A 521 3.51 -2.65 -28.68
C SER A 521 3.80 -2.02 -27.32
N ASP A 522 3.99 -0.70 -27.27
CA ASP A 522 4.13 0.04 -26.01
C ASP A 522 2.77 0.23 -25.31
N GLU A 523 1.69 -0.28 -25.88
CA GLU A 523 0.38 -0.24 -25.30
C GLU A 523 0.24 -1.26 -24.15
N ASN A 524 -0.49 -0.83 -23.12
CA ASN A 524 -0.76 -1.66 -21.95
C ASN A 524 -1.86 -2.68 -22.27
N THR A 525 -1.46 -3.90 -22.69
CA THR A 525 -2.38 -4.99 -23.03
C THR A 525 -3.23 -5.50 -21.88
N TYR A 526 -2.82 -5.29 -20.66
CA TYR A 526 -3.51 -5.79 -19.46
C TYR A 526 -4.33 -4.71 -18.73
N ALA A 527 -4.48 -3.52 -19.32
CA ALA A 527 -5.24 -2.45 -18.68
C ALA A 527 -6.65 -2.93 -18.27
N PRO A 528 -7.07 -2.69 -17.03
CA PRO A 528 -8.37 -3.16 -16.53
C PRO A 528 -9.50 -2.25 -17.03
N LEU A 529 -9.65 -2.18 -18.33
CA LEU A 529 -10.65 -1.36 -19.02
C LEU A 529 -11.81 -2.23 -19.52
N ARG A 530 -12.98 -1.63 -19.57
CA ARG A 530 -14.20 -2.28 -20.09
C ARG A 530 -14.06 -2.64 -21.57
N VAL A 531 -13.49 -1.74 -22.34
CA VAL A 531 -13.25 -1.94 -23.78
C VAL A 531 -11.74 -2.03 -23.99
N MET A 532 -11.31 -3.08 -24.67
CA MET A 532 -9.92 -3.24 -25.09
C MET A 532 -9.61 -2.28 -26.25
N ALA A 533 -8.44 -1.64 -26.18
CA ALA A 533 -7.92 -0.86 -27.30
C ALA A 533 -7.48 -1.75 -28.47
N LEU A 534 -7.01 -2.95 -28.14
CA LEU A 534 -6.52 -3.93 -29.11
C LEU A 534 -7.66 -4.82 -29.62
N GLN A 535 -7.72 -5.01 -30.92
CA GLN A 535 -8.67 -5.90 -31.58
C GLN A 535 -7.92 -6.70 -32.67
N ASP A 536 -8.18 -8.01 -32.77
CA ASP A 536 -7.59 -8.92 -33.77
C ASP A 536 -6.05 -8.83 -33.87
N GLU A 537 -5.37 -8.97 -32.75
CA GLU A 537 -3.93 -8.86 -32.68
C GLU A 537 -3.19 -10.16 -33.01
N ARG A 538 -1.92 -10.00 -33.38
CA ARG A 538 -0.99 -11.12 -33.40
C ARG A 538 -0.47 -11.41 -32.03
N LEU A 539 -0.49 -12.68 -31.61
CA LEU A 539 0.23 -13.09 -30.39
C LEU A 539 1.73 -12.87 -30.61
N SER A 540 2.34 -12.07 -29.77
CA SER A 540 3.79 -11.79 -29.76
C SER A 540 4.49 -12.57 -28.66
N ALA A 541 4.28 -13.89 -28.64
CA ALA A 541 4.87 -14.80 -27.66
C ALA A 541 5.34 -16.08 -28.35
N ASP A 542 6.34 -16.74 -27.80
CA ASP A 542 6.81 -18.04 -28.23
C ASP A 542 5.92 -19.14 -27.62
N ALA A 543 5.04 -19.71 -28.45
CA ALA A 543 4.13 -20.76 -28.02
C ALA A 543 4.86 -22.08 -27.67
N ALA A 544 5.99 -22.38 -28.30
CA ALA A 544 6.80 -23.53 -27.95
C ALA A 544 7.42 -23.37 -26.55
N ALA A 545 7.91 -22.16 -26.22
CA ALA A 545 8.39 -21.85 -24.88
C ALA A 545 7.27 -21.90 -23.81
N LEU A 546 6.04 -21.52 -24.15
CA LEU A 546 4.88 -21.71 -23.27
C LEU A 546 4.60 -23.19 -23.03
N LYS A 547 4.71 -24.02 -24.08
CA LYS A 547 4.52 -25.46 -23.97
C LYS A 547 5.60 -26.13 -23.09
N GLU A 548 6.86 -25.64 -23.14
CA GLU A 548 7.93 -26.07 -22.22
C GLU A 548 7.61 -25.80 -20.74
N LEU A 549 6.73 -24.82 -20.47
CA LEU A 549 6.18 -24.52 -19.14
C LEU A 549 4.85 -25.24 -18.87
N ASP A 550 4.54 -26.33 -19.59
CA ASP A 550 3.29 -27.08 -19.49
C ASP A 550 2.02 -26.23 -19.69
N CYS A 551 2.15 -25.03 -20.29
CA CYS A 551 1.00 -24.18 -20.56
C CYS A 551 0.11 -24.82 -21.64
N ARG A 552 -1.13 -25.15 -21.25
CA ARG A 552 -2.09 -25.76 -22.17
C ARG A 552 -3.03 -24.74 -22.78
N TYR A 553 -3.47 -23.75 -22.01
CA TYR A 553 -4.46 -22.80 -22.47
C TYR A 553 -3.99 -21.35 -22.38
N ILE A 554 -4.43 -20.54 -23.36
CA ILE A 554 -4.34 -19.08 -23.27
C ILE A 554 -5.76 -18.53 -23.20
N PHE A 555 -6.08 -17.82 -22.13
CA PHE A 555 -7.33 -17.08 -21.96
C PHE A 555 -7.10 -15.64 -22.45
N SER A 556 -7.65 -15.30 -23.59
CA SER A 556 -7.41 -14.01 -24.25
C SER A 556 -8.68 -13.18 -24.34
N ARG A 557 -8.58 -11.88 -24.03
CA ARG A 557 -9.62 -10.89 -24.34
C ARG A 557 -9.60 -10.43 -25.79
N VAL A 558 -8.59 -10.85 -26.56
CA VAL A 558 -8.37 -10.45 -27.94
C VAL A 558 -8.34 -11.71 -28.80
N ARG A 559 -8.96 -11.66 -29.97
CA ARG A 559 -8.87 -12.72 -30.94
C ARG A 559 -7.52 -12.65 -31.67
N PHE A 560 -6.81 -13.78 -31.75
CA PHE A 560 -5.51 -13.81 -32.43
C PHE A 560 -5.69 -14.03 -33.94
N SER A 561 -4.99 -13.23 -34.74
CA SER A 561 -4.97 -13.35 -36.19
C SER A 561 -3.92 -14.34 -36.71
N ASN A 562 -2.96 -14.75 -35.88
CA ASN A 562 -1.87 -15.68 -36.22
C ASN A 562 -1.96 -17.02 -35.46
N GLU A 563 -3.14 -17.43 -35.06
CA GLU A 563 -3.34 -18.65 -34.24
C GLU A 563 -2.69 -19.90 -34.85
N THR A 564 -2.86 -20.10 -36.18
CA THR A 564 -2.31 -21.26 -36.89
C THR A 564 -0.78 -21.21 -37.00
N GLU A 565 -0.20 -20.01 -37.19
CA GLU A 565 1.25 -19.83 -37.27
C GLU A 565 1.93 -20.16 -35.96
N GLU A 566 1.28 -19.84 -34.86
CA GLU A 566 1.78 -20.06 -33.49
C GLU A 566 1.40 -21.44 -32.90
N GLY A 567 0.81 -22.33 -33.72
CA GLY A 567 0.39 -23.64 -33.22
C GLY A 567 -0.72 -23.59 -32.18
N LEU A 568 -1.62 -22.62 -32.29
CA LEU A 568 -2.77 -22.46 -31.43
C LEU A 568 -4.04 -22.96 -32.12
N SER A 569 -4.96 -23.48 -31.35
CA SER A 569 -6.30 -23.84 -31.79
C SER A 569 -7.33 -23.13 -30.95
N LEU A 570 -8.17 -22.30 -31.56
CA LEU A 570 -9.30 -21.69 -30.85
C LEU A 570 -10.27 -22.79 -30.42
N LYS A 571 -10.42 -22.96 -29.13
CA LYS A 571 -11.34 -23.95 -28.57
C LYS A 571 -12.75 -23.41 -28.52
N GLU A 572 -12.94 -22.24 -27.95
CA GLU A 572 -14.24 -21.58 -27.82
C GLU A 572 -14.07 -20.07 -27.54
N GLY A 573 -15.11 -19.30 -27.89
CA GLY A 573 -15.27 -17.90 -27.50
C GLY A 573 -16.45 -17.75 -26.54
N TYR A 574 -16.23 -17.09 -25.42
CA TYR A 574 -17.22 -16.88 -24.36
C TYR A 574 -17.51 -15.39 -24.19
N GLU A 575 -18.77 -15.04 -24.04
CA GLU A 575 -19.20 -13.67 -23.74
C GLU A 575 -19.83 -13.61 -22.34
N ASP A 576 -19.45 -12.59 -21.57
CA ASP A 576 -20.00 -12.32 -20.24
C ASP A 576 -21.24 -11.44 -20.39
N GLU A 577 -22.44 -12.02 -20.25
CA GLU A 577 -23.72 -11.29 -20.34
C GLU A 577 -23.90 -10.22 -19.24
N GLN A 578 -23.17 -10.33 -18.14
CA GLN A 578 -23.28 -9.44 -16.97
C GLN A 578 -22.01 -8.59 -16.75
N GLY A 579 -21.01 -8.72 -17.59
CA GLY A 579 -19.71 -8.08 -17.47
C GLY A 579 -19.12 -7.68 -18.82
N PRO A 580 -17.93 -7.11 -18.81
CA PRO A 580 -17.30 -6.58 -20.02
C PRO A 580 -16.42 -7.59 -20.75
N TYR A 581 -16.29 -8.83 -20.26
CA TYR A 581 -15.35 -9.77 -20.84
C TYR A 581 -15.94 -10.50 -22.04
N VAL A 582 -15.14 -10.52 -23.12
CA VAL A 582 -15.19 -11.54 -24.16
C VAL A 582 -13.88 -12.30 -24.04
N ILE A 583 -13.94 -13.61 -23.84
CA ILE A 583 -12.76 -14.47 -23.65
C ILE A 583 -12.72 -15.53 -24.73
N TYR A 584 -11.60 -15.53 -25.47
CA TYR A 584 -11.24 -16.59 -26.42
C TYR A 584 -10.27 -17.54 -25.73
N VAL A 585 -10.62 -18.81 -25.69
CA VAL A 585 -9.77 -19.85 -25.10
C VAL A 585 -9.05 -20.58 -26.22
N TYR A 586 -7.73 -20.44 -26.23
CA TYR A 586 -6.86 -21.14 -27.17
C TYR A 586 -6.18 -22.31 -26.49
N GLU A 587 -6.09 -23.44 -27.17
CA GLU A 587 -5.29 -24.60 -26.78
C GLU A 587 -3.97 -24.58 -27.57
N ILE A 588 -2.85 -24.78 -26.88
CA ILE A 588 -1.52 -24.89 -27.50
C ILE A 588 -1.37 -26.32 -28.02
N THR A 589 -1.31 -26.48 -29.34
CA THR A 589 -1.28 -27.79 -30.04
C THR A 589 0.08 -28.09 -30.64
N GLY A 590 0.86 -27.07 -30.99
CA GLY A 590 2.16 -27.13 -31.69
C GLY A 590 3.32 -27.69 -30.87
#